data_dc1242ec22029478b8e764239ab6c362
#
_entry.id   dc1242ec22029478b8e764239ab6c362
#
_cell.length_a   1.000
_cell.length_b   1.000
_cell.length_c   1.000
_cell.angle_alpha   90.00
_cell.angle_beta   90.00
_cell.angle_gamma   90.00
#
_symmetry.space_group_name_H-M   'P 1'
#
loop_
_entity.id
_entity.type
_entity.pdbx_description
1 polymer ?
#
loop_
_entity_poly.entity_id
_entity_poly.type
_entity_poly.pdbx_seq_one_letter_code
_entity_poly.pdbx_strand_id
1 'polypeptide(L)'
;MDKRIVVKVGSNVLTREDGKLDVTRMSAIVDQIVWLKQQGYEVIQVSSGAVAAGRAEHHVEHHLDSVEQRQLFSAIGQVKLIGLYYDLFREYKIKIGQVLTMKENFGAEEQYKNQEACMEVMLENGVLPIVNENDTVCITELMFTDNDELSGLIAQMMKADTLILLTNVDGIYNGDPCEPHTRIIPSVYYDRDISEYIQPSKSSHGRGGMASKAKTAQEVANAGIKVIVANGNTPNILINLKEHPMETLHTEFVARPKK
;
A
#
# COMPACT_ATOMS: atom_id res chain seq x y z
N MET A 1 -4.35 -2.99 22.38
CA MET A 1 -3.12 -3.21 21.58
C MET A 1 -3.54 -3.38 20.14
N ASP A 2 -2.88 -2.68 19.23
CA ASP A 2 -3.11 -2.86 17.78
C ASP A 2 -2.82 -4.32 17.43
N LYS A 3 -3.80 -5.01 16.87
CA LYS A 3 -3.65 -6.42 16.50
C LYS A 3 -3.51 -6.59 14.99
N ARG A 4 -4.27 -5.80 14.22
CA ARG A 4 -4.34 -5.93 12.75
C ARG A 4 -3.77 -4.71 12.06
N ILE A 5 -2.84 -4.94 11.16
CA ILE A 5 -2.11 -3.90 10.42
C ILE A 5 -2.25 -4.16 8.92
N VAL A 6 -2.67 -3.13 8.19
CA VAL A 6 -2.56 -3.12 6.72
C VAL A 6 -1.28 -2.37 6.34
N VAL A 7 -0.41 -3.01 5.58
CA VAL A 7 0.83 -2.41 5.05
C VAL A 7 0.69 -2.25 3.55
N LYS A 8 0.64 -1.01 3.09
CA LYS A 8 0.64 -0.72 1.64
C LYS A 8 2.05 -0.37 1.19
N VAL A 9 2.51 -1.02 0.13
CA VAL A 9 3.80 -0.77 -0.47
C VAL A 9 3.61 -0.18 -1.88
N GLY A 10 4.06 1.06 -2.05
CA GLY A 10 3.94 1.79 -3.31
C GLY A 10 4.88 1.31 -4.40
N SER A 11 4.53 1.53 -5.69
CA SER A 11 5.40 1.15 -6.82
C SER A 11 6.78 1.80 -6.73
N ASN A 12 6.86 3.08 -6.37
CA ASN A 12 8.14 3.80 -6.23
C ASN A 12 9.06 3.23 -5.13
N VAL A 13 8.52 2.42 -4.21
CA VAL A 13 9.30 1.69 -3.21
C VAL A 13 9.77 0.34 -3.77
N LEU A 14 8.96 -0.28 -4.63
CA LEU A 14 9.20 -1.64 -5.15
C LEU A 14 9.96 -1.67 -6.46
N THR A 15 10.12 -0.52 -7.15
CA THR A 15 10.80 -0.48 -8.46
C THR A 15 12.04 0.40 -8.41
N ARG A 16 13.07 -0.05 -9.13
CA ARG A 16 14.28 0.72 -9.40
C ARG A 16 14.05 1.73 -10.52
N GLU A 17 15.03 2.61 -10.75
CA GLU A 17 14.98 3.61 -11.84
C GLU A 17 14.87 2.97 -13.22
N ASP A 18 15.40 1.76 -13.41
CA ASP A 18 15.29 0.97 -14.64
C ASP A 18 13.88 0.34 -14.84
N GLY A 19 12.94 0.59 -13.93
CA GLY A 19 11.57 0.09 -13.96
C GLY A 19 11.38 -1.35 -13.49
N LYS A 20 12.48 -2.05 -13.15
CA LYS A 20 12.41 -3.42 -12.65
C LYS A 20 12.09 -3.46 -11.16
N LEU A 21 11.54 -4.59 -10.71
CA LEU A 21 11.34 -4.82 -9.27
C LEU A 21 12.68 -4.82 -8.52
N ASP A 22 12.71 -4.10 -7.41
CA ASP A 22 13.84 -4.10 -6.48
C ASP A 22 13.70 -5.26 -5.49
N VAL A 23 14.28 -6.41 -5.86
CA VAL A 23 14.24 -7.64 -5.04
C VAL A 23 14.87 -7.41 -3.67
N THR A 24 15.94 -6.61 -3.59
CA THR A 24 16.58 -6.29 -2.30
C THR A 24 15.64 -5.51 -1.39
N ARG A 25 14.94 -4.52 -1.94
CA ARG A 25 13.95 -3.76 -1.19
C ARG A 25 12.75 -4.62 -0.79
N MET A 26 12.27 -5.47 -1.71
CA MET A 26 11.18 -6.41 -1.41
C MET A 26 11.57 -7.35 -0.26
N SER A 27 12.79 -7.91 -0.29
CA SER A 27 13.29 -8.76 0.79
C SER A 27 13.34 -8.02 2.11
N ALA A 28 13.90 -6.80 2.16
CA ALA A 28 13.97 -6.00 3.37
C ALA A 28 12.58 -5.65 3.96
N ILE A 29 11.56 -5.46 3.12
CA ILE A 29 10.17 -5.23 3.58
C ILE A 29 9.56 -6.54 4.09
N VAL A 30 9.79 -7.65 3.39
CA VAL A 30 9.35 -8.99 3.83
C VAL A 30 9.91 -9.31 5.21
N ASP A 31 11.21 -9.10 5.45
CA ASP A 31 11.84 -9.32 6.77
C ASP A 31 11.11 -8.56 7.89
N GLN A 32 10.74 -7.32 7.63
CA GLN A 32 10.02 -6.49 8.60
C GLN A 32 8.56 -6.94 8.80
N ILE A 33 7.88 -7.40 7.75
CA ILE A 33 6.53 -7.99 7.85
C ILE A 33 6.59 -9.30 8.64
N VAL A 34 7.62 -10.11 8.42
CA VAL A 34 7.88 -11.33 9.21
C VAL A 34 8.06 -10.98 10.68
N TRP A 35 8.87 -9.97 10.97
CA TRP A 35 9.05 -9.48 12.34
C TRP A 35 7.71 -9.06 12.97
N LEU A 36 6.87 -8.28 12.28
CA LEU A 36 5.53 -7.91 12.77
C LEU A 36 4.69 -9.15 13.11
N LYS A 37 4.67 -10.16 12.23
CA LYS A 37 3.95 -11.42 12.49
C LYS A 37 4.49 -12.16 13.70
N GLN A 38 5.81 -12.17 13.91
CA GLN A 38 6.46 -12.77 15.09
C GLN A 38 6.11 -12.02 16.39
N GLN A 39 5.84 -10.70 16.30
CA GLN A 39 5.32 -9.91 17.43
C GLN A 39 3.80 -10.12 17.67
N GLY A 40 3.15 -11.00 16.90
CA GLY A 40 1.74 -11.35 17.07
C GLY A 40 0.75 -10.46 16.32
N TYR A 41 1.23 -9.60 15.41
CA TYR A 41 0.35 -8.81 14.56
C TYR A 41 -0.26 -9.66 13.43
N GLU A 42 -1.53 -9.43 13.14
CA GLU A 42 -2.18 -9.85 11.91
C GLU A 42 -1.84 -8.83 10.81
N VAL A 43 -1.15 -9.27 9.76
CA VAL A 43 -0.69 -8.38 8.70
C VAL A 43 -1.39 -8.71 7.39
N ILE A 44 -1.93 -7.68 6.74
CA ILE A 44 -2.44 -7.71 5.37
C ILE A 44 -1.53 -6.79 4.54
N GLN A 45 -1.00 -7.28 3.44
CA GLN A 45 -0.17 -6.49 2.55
C GLN A 45 -0.95 -6.05 1.32
N VAL A 46 -0.93 -4.76 1.00
CA VAL A 46 -1.42 -4.22 -0.28
C VAL A 46 -0.21 -3.83 -1.11
N SER A 47 -0.02 -4.49 -2.26
CA SER A 47 1.18 -4.32 -3.07
C SER A 47 0.88 -3.70 -4.41
N SER A 48 1.67 -2.71 -4.79
CA SER A 48 1.77 -2.21 -6.17
C SER A 48 2.88 -2.94 -6.94
N GLY A 49 3.15 -2.52 -8.17
CA GLY A 49 4.33 -2.94 -8.93
C GLY A 49 4.08 -3.97 -10.03
N ALA A 50 2.86 -4.51 -10.16
CA ALA A 50 2.55 -5.50 -11.21
C ALA A 50 2.78 -4.95 -12.62
N VAL A 51 2.22 -3.79 -12.96
CA VAL A 51 2.38 -3.18 -14.29
C VAL A 51 3.86 -2.88 -14.58
N ALA A 52 4.60 -2.35 -13.62
CA ALA A 52 6.04 -2.10 -13.77
C ALA A 52 6.82 -3.39 -14.00
N ALA A 53 6.53 -4.44 -13.23
CA ALA A 53 7.15 -5.76 -13.39
C ALA A 53 6.89 -6.35 -14.79
N GLY A 54 5.67 -6.26 -15.29
CA GLY A 54 5.32 -6.78 -16.62
C GLY A 54 5.96 -5.99 -17.74
N ARG A 55 6.03 -4.66 -17.62
CA ARG A 55 6.72 -3.81 -18.60
C ARG A 55 8.22 -4.12 -18.68
N ALA A 56 8.84 -4.47 -17.55
CA ALA A 56 10.24 -4.87 -17.51
C ALA A 56 10.50 -6.29 -18.06
N GLU A 57 9.48 -7.15 -18.07
CA GLU A 57 9.58 -8.53 -18.56
C GLU A 57 9.29 -8.65 -20.06
N HIS A 58 8.41 -7.79 -20.60
CA HIS A 58 7.92 -7.94 -21.96
C HIS A 58 7.96 -6.62 -22.72
N HIS A 59 8.61 -6.66 -23.89
CA HIS A 59 8.64 -5.56 -24.84
C HIS A 59 7.57 -5.75 -25.88
N VAL A 60 6.84 -4.67 -26.21
CA VAL A 60 5.80 -4.67 -27.24
C VAL A 60 6.29 -3.87 -28.43
N GLU A 61 6.24 -4.45 -29.64
CA GLU A 61 6.72 -3.84 -30.87
C GLU A 61 5.69 -2.90 -31.55
N HIS A 62 4.42 -3.03 -31.18
CA HIS A 62 3.34 -2.22 -31.75
C HIS A 62 2.74 -1.28 -30.69
N HIS A 63 2.01 -0.27 -31.17
CA HIS A 63 1.35 0.67 -30.28
C HIS A 63 0.19 0.00 -29.56
N LEU A 64 0.18 0.11 -28.23
CA LEU A 64 -0.94 -0.24 -27.37
C LEU A 64 -1.50 1.05 -26.75
N ASP A 65 -2.80 1.12 -26.60
CA ASP A 65 -3.40 2.18 -25.81
C ASP A 65 -3.12 2.01 -24.29
N SER A 66 -3.53 2.96 -23.47
CA SER A 66 -3.24 2.95 -22.03
C SER A 66 -3.92 1.81 -21.28
N VAL A 67 -5.08 1.35 -21.74
CA VAL A 67 -5.82 0.24 -21.14
C VAL A 67 -5.16 -1.08 -21.51
N GLU A 68 -4.89 -1.28 -22.80
CA GLU A 68 -4.21 -2.48 -23.33
C GLU A 68 -2.85 -2.68 -22.68
N GLN A 69 -2.04 -1.61 -22.59
CA GLN A 69 -0.73 -1.64 -21.89
C GLN A 69 -0.87 -2.09 -20.44
N ARG A 70 -1.86 -1.53 -19.76
CA ARG A 70 -2.09 -1.85 -18.36
C ARG A 70 -2.53 -3.29 -18.17
N GLN A 71 -3.51 -3.75 -18.95
CA GLN A 71 -4.00 -5.13 -18.90
C GLN A 71 -2.89 -6.13 -19.21
N LEU A 72 -2.17 -5.94 -20.30
CA LEU A 72 -1.07 -6.82 -20.68
C LEU A 72 0.02 -6.88 -19.63
N PHE A 73 0.54 -5.70 -19.23
CA PHE A 73 1.67 -5.67 -18.30
C PHE A 73 1.28 -6.07 -16.88
N SER A 74 0.05 -5.80 -16.42
CA SER A 74 -0.40 -6.32 -15.14
C SER A 74 -0.56 -7.84 -15.15
N ALA A 75 -1.11 -8.41 -16.21
CA ALA A 75 -1.25 -9.85 -16.34
C ALA A 75 0.10 -10.58 -16.27
N ILE A 76 1.11 -10.09 -16.99
CA ILE A 76 2.46 -10.65 -16.96
C ILE A 76 3.14 -10.38 -15.61
N GLY A 77 3.08 -9.15 -15.16
CA GLY A 77 3.84 -8.70 -13.99
C GLY A 77 3.27 -9.18 -12.66
N GLN A 78 1.95 -9.44 -12.58
CA GLN A 78 1.34 -10.00 -11.37
C GLN A 78 1.87 -11.40 -11.05
N VAL A 79 2.10 -12.21 -12.07
CA VAL A 79 2.72 -13.56 -11.89
C VAL A 79 4.12 -13.42 -11.28
N LYS A 80 4.93 -12.50 -11.80
CA LYS A 80 6.28 -12.25 -11.29
C LYS A 80 6.26 -11.68 -9.88
N LEU A 81 5.41 -10.68 -9.62
CA LEU A 81 5.30 -10.00 -8.33
C LEU A 81 4.92 -11.00 -7.23
N ILE A 82 3.87 -11.78 -7.45
CA ILE A 82 3.41 -12.75 -6.45
C ILE A 82 4.41 -13.92 -6.29
N GLY A 83 5.06 -14.33 -7.37
CA GLY A 83 6.12 -15.36 -7.34
C GLY A 83 7.30 -14.93 -6.48
N LEU A 84 7.77 -13.68 -6.60
CA LEU A 84 8.84 -13.13 -5.76
C LEU A 84 8.42 -13.08 -4.28
N TYR A 85 7.22 -12.61 -3.98
CA TYR A 85 6.71 -12.63 -2.60
C TYR A 85 6.61 -14.06 -2.06
N TYR A 86 6.11 -15.00 -2.87
CA TYR A 86 6.03 -16.41 -2.48
C TYR A 86 7.40 -16.96 -2.10
N ASP A 87 8.42 -16.73 -2.93
CA ASP A 87 9.77 -17.21 -2.66
C ASP A 87 10.36 -16.57 -1.40
N LEU A 88 10.20 -15.26 -1.22
CA LEU A 88 10.73 -14.54 -0.05
C LEU A 88 10.05 -14.99 1.26
N PHE A 89 8.72 -15.05 1.30
CA PHE A 89 8.00 -15.48 2.52
C PHE A 89 8.17 -16.96 2.84
N ARG A 90 8.36 -17.81 1.82
CA ARG A 90 8.60 -19.24 1.99
C ARG A 90 9.84 -19.53 2.84
N GLU A 91 10.90 -18.73 2.74
CA GLU A 91 12.11 -18.88 3.55
C GLU A 91 11.81 -18.77 5.06
N TYR A 92 10.78 -18.02 5.42
CA TYR A 92 10.29 -17.90 6.81
C TYR A 92 9.13 -18.85 7.14
N LYS A 93 8.82 -19.82 6.26
CA LYS A 93 7.68 -20.75 6.40
C LYS A 93 6.32 -20.03 6.52
N ILE A 94 6.21 -18.81 6.02
CA ILE A 94 4.96 -18.06 5.97
C ILE A 94 4.26 -18.35 4.64
N LYS A 95 3.02 -18.82 4.73
CA LYS A 95 2.16 -18.98 3.56
C LYS A 95 1.54 -17.64 3.20
N ILE A 96 1.49 -17.36 1.92
CA ILE A 96 0.79 -16.19 1.38
C ILE A 96 -0.41 -16.63 0.56
N GLY A 97 -1.40 -15.75 0.44
CA GLY A 97 -2.53 -15.93 -0.47
C GLY A 97 -2.77 -14.63 -1.25
N GLN A 98 -2.98 -14.75 -2.55
CA GLN A 98 -3.28 -13.62 -3.42
C GLN A 98 -4.76 -13.29 -3.38
N VAL A 99 -5.07 -11.99 -3.23
CA VAL A 99 -6.42 -11.43 -3.37
C VAL A 99 -6.38 -10.34 -4.44
N LEU A 100 -7.02 -10.56 -5.58
CA LEU A 100 -7.22 -9.54 -6.61
C LEU A 100 -8.64 -9.00 -6.50
N THR A 101 -8.77 -7.68 -6.43
CA THR A 101 -10.06 -7.02 -6.21
C THR A 101 -10.28 -5.84 -7.15
N MET A 102 -11.53 -5.43 -7.27
CA MET A 102 -11.96 -4.28 -8.05
C MET A 102 -12.75 -3.32 -7.16
N LYS A 103 -12.85 -2.07 -7.55
CA LYS A 103 -13.63 -1.05 -6.80
C LYS A 103 -15.10 -1.45 -6.64
N GLU A 104 -15.68 -2.08 -7.64
CA GLU A 104 -17.05 -2.60 -7.63
C GLU A 104 -17.30 -3.60 -6.50
N ASN A 105 -16.30 -4.41 -6.14
CA ASN A 105 -16.42 -5.41 -5.09
C ASN A 105 -16.69 -4.79 -3.71
N PHE A 106 -16.35 -3.52 -3.52
CA PHE A 106 -16.64 -2.78 -2.28
C PHE A 106 -18.05 -2.17 -2.26
N GLY A 107 -18.68 -1.99 -3.42
CA GLY A 107 -20.06 -1.49 -3.53
C GLY A 107 -21.12 -2.60 -3.54
N ALA A 108 -20.76 -3.83 -3.84
CA ALA A 108 -21.66 -4.98 -3.90
C ALA A 108 -21.59 -5.77 -2.59
N GLU A 109 -22.69 -5.74 -1.80
CA GLU A 109 -22.72 -6.30 -0.43
C GLU A 109 -22.26 -7.77 -0.36
N GLU A 110 -22.69 -8.61 -1.30
CA GLU A 110 -22.32 -10.02 -1.33
C GLU A 110 -20.83 -10.20 -1.61
N GLN A 111 -20.29 -9.49 -2.60
CA GLN A 111 -18.87 -9.55 -2.96
C GLN A 111 -17.99 -9.01 -1.83
N TYR A 112 -18.42 -7.93 -1.19
CA TYR A 112 -17.75 -7.35 -0.02
C TYR A 112 -17.64 -8.39 1.11
N LYS A 113 -18.76 -9.03 1.49
CA LYS A 113 -18.78 -10.05 2.55
C LYS A 113 -17.95 -11.29 2.20
N ASN A 114 -18.00 -11.73 0.95
CA ASN A 114 -17.22 -12.88 0.48
C ASN A 114 -15.72 -12.59 0.55
N GLN A 115 -15.31 -11.37 0.18
CA GLN A 115 -13.91 -10.95 0.23
C GLN A 115 -13.43 -10.77 1.68
N GLU A 116 -14.24 -10.14 2.56
CA GLU A 116 -13.98 -10.04 4.01
C GLU A 116 -13.80 -11.43 4.60
N ALA A 117 -14.75 -12.35 4.40
CA ALA A 117 -14.71 -13.71 4.91
C ALA A 117 -13.48 -14.51 4.41
N CYS A 118 -13.13 -14.38 3.14
CA CYS A 118 -11.95 -15.02 2.58
C CYS A 118 -10.68 -14.57 3.31
N MET A 119 -10.49 -13.27 3.49
CA MET A 119 -9.30 -12.74 4.16
C MET A 119 -9.28 -13.06 5.66
N GLU A 120 -10.44 -13.09 6.35
CA GLU A 120 -10.53 -13.54 7.74
C GLU A 120 -10.07 -15.01 7.86
N VAL A 121 -10.59 -15.90 7.03
CA VAL A 121 -10.16 -17.31 7.00
C VAL A 121 -8.67 -17.47 6.72
N MET A 122 -8.10 -16.63 5.83
CA MET A 122 -6.66 -16.63 5.59
C MET A 122 -5.89 -16.26 6.86
N LEU A 123 -6.26 -15.18 7.54
CA LEU A 123 -5.60 -14.70 8.76
C LEU A 123 -5.71 -15.72 9.89
N GLU A 124 -6.89 -16.31 10.10
CA GLU A 124 -7.14 -17.37 11.10
C GLU A 124 -6.25 -18.61 10.88
N ASN A 125 -5.92 -18.91 9.63
CA ASN A 125 -5.05 -20.03 9.26
C ASN A 125 -3.57 -19.64 9.10
N GLY A 126 -3.18 -18.46 9.56
CA GLY A 126 -1.79 -17.96 9.52
C GLY A 126 -1.28 -17.60 8.13
N VAL A 127 -2.17 -17.57 7.12
CA VAL A 127 -1.86 -17.15 5.75
C VAL A 127 -1.86 -15.61 5.67
N LEU A 128 -0.83 -15.03 5.07
CA LEU A 128 -0.72 -13.58 4.86
C LEU A 128 -1.41 -13.20 3.55
N PRO A 129 -2.49 -12.38 3.58
CA PRO A 129 -3.12 -11.87 2.37
C PRO A 129 -2.22 -10.85 1.68
N ILE A 130 -1.98 -11.04 0.37
CA ILE A 130 -1.37 -10.04 -0.51
C ILE A 130 -2.43 -9.56 -1.49
N VAL A 131 -2.86 -8.33 -1.31
CA VAL A 131 -3.96 -7.72 -2.05
C VAL A 131 -3.39 -6.80 -3.14
N ASN A 132 -3.98 -6.86 -4.33
CA ASN A 132 -3.74 -5.88 -5.40
C ASN A 132 -5.02 -5.66 -6.21
N GLU A 133 -5.03 -4.58 -7.00
CA GLU A 133 -6.09 -4.35 -7.97
C GLU A 133 -6.06 -5.42 -9.08
N ASN A 134 -7.23 -5.84 -9.56
CA ASN A 134 -7.35 -6.72 -10.72
C ASN A 134 -7.32 -5.89 -12.01
N ASP A 135 -6.14 -5.42 -12.35
CA ASP A 135 -5.89 -4.55 -13.51
C ASP A 135 -6.27 -5.20 -14.86
N THR A 136 -6.45 -6.53 -14.91
CA THR A 136 -6.78 -7.24 -16.14
C THR A 136 -8.23 -7.06 -16.57
N VAL A 137 -9.12 -6.80 -15.63
CA VAL A 137 -10.56 -6.64 -15.86
C VAL A 137 -11.08 -5.24 -15.54
N CYS A 138 -10.27 -4.42 -14.86
CA CYS A 138 -10.63 -3.03 -14.55
C CYS A 138 -10.47 -2.14 -15.79
N ILE A 139 -11.53 -1.47 -16.19
CA ILE A 139 -11.54 -0.41 -17.19
C ILE A 139 -11.53 0.97 -16.50
N THR A 140 -11.17 2.01 -17.25
CA THR A 140 -10.85 3.35 -16.77
C THR A 140 -11.85 3.96 -15.77
N GLU A 141 -13.13 3.68 -15.91
CA GLU A 141 -14.20 4.28 -15.09
C GLU A 141 -14.42 3.59 -13.73
N LEU A 142 -13.93 2.35 -13.61
CA LEU A 142 -14.17 1.47 -12.46
C LEU A 142 -12.89 1.14 -11.68
N MET A 143 -11.82 1.87 -11.96
CA MET A 143 -10.52 1.67 -11.30
C MET A 143 -10.46 2.42 -9.97
N PHE A 144 -9.64 1.88 -9.05
CA PHE A 144 -9.16 2.70 -7.95
C PHE A 144 -8.33 3.87 -8.48
N THR A 145 -8.36 5.00 -7.80
CA THR A 145 -7.47 6.12 -8.11
C THR A 145 -6.02 5.67 -8.04
N ASP A 146 -5.71 4.90 -7.00
CA ASP A 146 -4.43 4.23 -6.77
C ASP A 146 -4.57 3.14 -5.69
N ASN A 147 -3.47 2.45 -5.39
CA ASN A 147 -3.45 1.45 -4.32
C ASN A 147 -3.49 2.06 -2.90
N ASP A 148 -3.40 3.37 -2.74
CA ASP A 148 -3.65 4.01 -1.44
C ASP A 148 -5.14 3.95 -1.12
N GLU A 149 -6.02 4.31 -2.09
CA GLU A 149 -7.48 4.15 -1.97
C GLU A 149 -7.85 2.69 -1.69
N LEU A 150 -7.31 1.74 -2.45
CA LEU A 150 -7.53 0.31 -2.22
C LEU A 150 -7.15 -0.09 -0.79
N SER A 151 -5.97 0.34 -0.32
CA SER A 151 -5.50 -0.01 1.03
C SER A 151 -6.37 0.58 2.14
N GLY A 152 -6.93 1.77 1.92
CA GLY A 152 -7.88 2.40 2.83
C GLY A 152 -9.19 1.60 2.94
N LEU A 153 -9.72 1.13 1.81
CA LEU A 153 -10.92 0.30 1.78
C LEU A 153 -10.67 -1.09 2.43
N ILE A 154 -9.52 -1.70 2.17
CA ILE A 154 -9.12 -2.95 2.84
C ILE A 154 -8.98 -2.75 4.35
N ALA A 155 -8.36 -1.64 4.80
CA ALA A 155 -8.21 -1.36 6.22
C ALA A 155 -9.58 -1.21 6.92
N GLN A 156 -10.53 -0.55 6.27
CA GLN A 156 -11.89 -0.40 6.79
C GLN A 156 -12.64 -1.75 6.78
N MET A 157 -12.62 -2.50 5.66
CA MET A 157 -13.24 -3.81 5.53
C MET A 157 -12.77 -4.77 6.62
N MET A 158 -11.46 -4.84 6.81
CA MET A 158 -10.83 -5.75 7.75
C MET A 158 -10.73 -5.19 9.18
N LYS A 159 -11.34 -4.03 9.45
CA LYS A 159 -11.36 -3.36 10.77
C LYS A 159 -9.96 -3.26 11.37
N ALA A 160 -8.98 -2.87 10.54
CA ALA A 160 -7.60 -2.74 10.98
C ALA A 160 -7.44 -1.68 12.07
N ASP A 161 -6.46 -1.85 12.93
CA ASP A 161 -6.12 -0.84 13.93
C ASP A 161 -5.20 0.24 13.34
N THR A 162 -4.37 -0.16 12.37
CA THR A 162 -3.39 0.73 11.73
C THR A 162 -3.29 0.43 10.23
N LEU A 163 -3.28 1.48 9.42
CA LEU A 163 -2.86 1.46 8.02
C LEU A 163 -1.48 2.13 7.91
N ILE A 164 -0.50 1.46 7.32
CA ILE A 164 0.82 2.03 7.04
C ILE A 164 0.97 2.19 5.53
N LEU A 165 1.14 3.42 5.06
CA LEU A 165 1.36 3.78 3.66
C LEU A 165 2.86 3.99 3.44
N LEU A 166 3.56 3.00 2.90
CA LEU A 166 4.96 3.13 2.51
C LEU A 166 5.07 3.81 1.15
N THR A 167 5.78 4.91 1.13
CA THR A 167 6.04 5.78 -0.03
C THR A 167 7.54 6.06 -0.17
N ASN A 168 7.94 6.90 -1.12
CA ASN A 168 9.34 7.31 -1.34
C ASN A 168 9.72 8.62 -0.64
N VAL A 169 8.87 9.13 0.25
CA VAL A 169 9.11 10.34 1.06
C VAL A 169 8.82 10.06 2.52
N ASP A 170 9.42 10.82 3.43
CA ASP A 170 9.41 10.55 4.87
C ASP A 170 8.07 10.84 5.56
N GLY A 171 7.12 11.46 4.86
CA GLY A 171 5.80 11.81 5.38
C GLY A 171 5.12 12.87 4.53
N ILE A 172 4.12 13.54 5.09
CA ILE A 172 3.45 14.69 4.50
C ILE A 172 4.24 15.96 4.89
N TYR A 173 4.60 16.77 3.90
CA TYR A 173 5.33 18.02 4.11
C TYR A 173 4.38 19.22 4.07
N ASN A 174 4.73 20.27 4.78
CA ASN A 174 3.98 21.55 4.80
C ASN A 174 4.31 22.47 3.62
N GLY A 175 4.87 21.94 2.53
CA GLY A 175 5.27 22.65 1.32
C GLY A 175 6.06 21.76 0.39
N ASP A 176 6.80 22.32 -0.56
CA ASP A 176 7.68 21.57 -1.45
C ASP A 176 8.86 20.98 -0.65
N PRO A 177 9.07 19.64 -0.64
CA PRO A 177 10.20 19.03 0.06
C PRO A 177 11.58 19.52 -0.37
N CYS A 178 11.70 20.12 -1.56
CA CYS A 178 12.93 20.71 -2.08
C CYS A 178 13.26 22.09 -1.47
N GLU A 179 12.31 22.72 -0.78
CA GLU A 179 12.53 24.03 -0.17
C GLU A 179 13.13 23.94 1.24
N PRO A 180 14.11 24.83 1.59
CA PRO A 180 14.85 24.73 2.86
C PRO A 180 14.01 24.85 4.14
N HIS A 181 12.83 25.49 4.04
CA HIS A 181 11.95 25.75 5.17
C HIS A 181 10.84 24.72 5.35
N THR A 182 10.72 23.79 4.41
CA THR A 182 9.72 22.74 4.46
C THR A 182 10.03 21.69 5.52
N ARG A 183 9.01 21.32 6.27
CA ARG A 183 9.09 20.36 7.37
C ARG A 183 8.02 19.28 7.18
N ILE A 184 8.31 18.08 7.69
CA ILE A 184 7.31 17.03 7.83
C ILE A 184 6.28 17.49 8.85
N ILE A 185 5.00 17.24 8.55
CA ILE A 185 3.90 17.39 9.50
C ILE A 185 3.85 16.11 10.33
N PRO A 186 4.23 16.12 11.61
CA PRO A 186 4.35 14.88 12.38
C PRO A 186 2.99 14.25 12.69
N SER A 187 1.95 15.06 12.89
CA SER A 187 0.61 14.59 13.21
C SER A 187 -0.47 15.41 12.53
N VAL A 188 -1.46 14.72 11.98
CA VAL A 188 -2.67 15.31 11.39
C VAL A 188 -3.87 14.72 12.13
N TYR A 189 -4.68 15.58 12.75
CA TYR A 189 -5.91 15.15 13.37
C TYR A 189 -6.98 14.88 12.31
N TYR A 190 -7.86 13.92 12.57
CA TYR A 190 -8.88 13.46 11.64
C TYR A 190 -9.80 14.57 11.08
N ASP A 191 -9.97 15.68 11.80
CA ASP A 191 -10.81 16.83 11.47
C ASP A 191 -10.03 18.02 10.88
N ARG A 192 -8.69 17.91 10.75
CA ARG A 192 -7.84 18.98 10.23
C ARG A 192 -7.76 18.91 8.70
N ASP A 193 -8.13 20.00 8.03
CA ASP A 193 -7.85 20.18 6.60
C ASP A 193 -6.35 20.48 6.38
N ILE A 194 -5.72 19.70 5.51
CA ILE A 194 -4.32 19.88 5.11
C ILE A 194 -4.17 20.12 3.61
N SER A 195 -5.27 20.40 2.91
CA SER A 195 -5.26 20.59 1.44
C SER A 195 -4.34 21.74 1.00
N GLU A 196 -4.14 22.74 1.84
CA GLU A 196 -3.24 23.87 1.59
C GLU A 196 -1.75 23.48 1.45
N TYR A 197 -1.35 22.36 2.08
CA TYR A 197 0.03 21.87 2.04
C TYR A 197 0.30 20.90 0.91
N ILE A 198 -0.75 20.45 0.23
CA ILE A 198 -0.66 19.37 -0.75
C ILE A 198 -0.63 19.96 -2.16
N GLN A 199 0.56 20.03 -2.73
CA GLN A 199 0.70 20.44 -4.13
C GLN A 199 0.24 19.34 -5.08
N PRO A 200 -0.37 19.66 -6.23
CA PRO A 200 -0.77 18.68 -7.24
C PRO A 200 0.47 18.15 -7.97
N SER A 201 1.17 17.20 -7.36
CA SER A 201 2.30 16.50 -7.97
C SER A 201 1.89 15.07 -8.37
N LYS A 202 2.23 14.64 -9.58
CA LYS A 202 2.07 13.25 -10.02
C LYS A 202 3.31 12.45 -9.65
N SER A 203 3.11 11.21 -9.16
CA SER A 203 4.22 10.28 -8.94
C SER A 203 4.83 9.85 -10.29
N SER A 204 6.15 9.65 -10.34
CA SER A 204 6.87 9.27 -11.56
C SER A 204 6.53 7.86 -12.06
N HIS A 205 6.15 6.94 -11.18
CA HIS A 205 5.88 5.53 -11.50
C HIS A 205 4.52 5.02 -10.96
N GLY A 206 3.60 5.90 -10.55
CA GLY A 206 2.29 5.51 -10.00
C GLY A 206 1.20 6.50 -10.37
N ARG A 207 -0.08 6.08 -10.20
CA ARG A 207 -1.24 6.94 -10.48
C ARG A 207 -1.53 7.95 -9.38
N GLY A 208 -1.18 7.62 -8.12
CA GLY A 208 -1.42 8.47 -6.94
C GLY A 208 -0.30 9.46 -6.69
N GLY A 209 -0.68 10.66 -6.25
CA GLY A 209 0.22 11.68 -5.73
C GLY A 209 0.06 11.86 -4.22
N MET A 210 0.73 12.87 -3.66
CA MET A 210 0.60 13.20 -2.25
C MET A 210 -0.84 13.57 -1.87
N ALA A 211 -1.56 14.23 -2.77
CA ALA A 211 -2.97 14.59 -2.59
C ALA A 211 -3.88 13.36 -2.37
N SER A 212 -3.72 12.32 -3.19
CA SER A 212 -4.47 11.08 -3.05
C SER A 212 -4.15 10.38 -1.73
N LYS A 213 -2.87 10.28 -1.37
CA LYS A 213 -2.44 9.70 -0.07
C LYS A 213 -3.04 10.40 1.12
N ALA A 214 -2.94 11.72 1.14
CA ALA A 214 -3.45 12.52 2.24
C ALA A 214 -4.98 12.42 2.35
N LYS A 215 -5.69 12.46 1.23
CA LYS A 215 -7.14 12.25 1.19
C LYS A 215 -7.52 10.88 1.76
N THR A 216 -6.92 9.81 1.26
CA THR A 216 -7.16 8.44 1.76
C THR A 216 -6.83 8.33 3.25
N ALA A 217 -5.66 8.86 3.68
CA ALA A 217 -5.29 8.83 5.09
C ALA A 217 -6.29 9.56 5.98
N GLN A 218 -6.80 10.70 5.53
CA GLN A 218 -7.82 11.47 6.25
C GLN A 218 -9.15 10.71 6.34
N GLU A 219 -9.61 10.11 5.25
CA GLU A 219 -10.85 9.32 5.21
C GLU A 219 -10.77 8.11 6.15
N VAL A 220 -9.65 7.40 6.14
CA VAL A 220 -9.41 6.23 7.00
C VAL A 220 -9.29 6.65 8.47
N ALA A 221 -8.62 7.77 8.77
CA ALA A 221 -8.55 8.32 10.12
C ALA A 221 -9.92 8.73 10.65
N ASN A 222 -10.77 9.32 9.81
CA ASN A 222 -12.16 9.62 10.12
C ASN A 222 -13.01 8.37 10.41
N ALA A 223 -12.66 7.23 9.79
CA ALA A 223 -13.30 5.94 10.07
C ALA A 223 -12.79 5.28 11.37
N GLY A 224 -11.90 5.94 12.11
CA GLY A 224 -11.40 5.46 13.41
C GLY A 224 -10.19 4.52 13.33
N ILE A 225 -9.42 4.56 12.24
CA ILE A 225 -8.21 3.77 12.00
C ILE A 225 -7.02 4.71 11.94
N LYS A 226 -5.97 4.44 12.72
CA LYS A 226 -4.72 5.19 12.64
C LYS A 226 -4.05 4.99 11.29
N VAL A 227 -3.57 6.06 10.65
CA VAL A 227 -2.79 5.96 9.41
C VAL A 227 -1.40 6.54 9.60
N ILE A 228 -0.40 5.85 9.11
CA ILE A 228 0.99 6.29 9.12
C ILE A 228 1.48 6.39 7.67
N VAL A 229 2.02 7.54 7.30
CA VAL A 229 2.71 7.74 6.01
C VAL A 229 4.20 7.83 6.30
N ALA A 230 5.00 6.93 5.70
CA ALA A 230 6.43 6.83 5.95
C ALA A 230 7.22 6.40 4.72
N ASN A 231 8.53 6.62 4.75
CA ASN A 231 9.44 6.27 3.66
C ASN A 231 9.80 4.78 3.67
N GLY A 232 9.28 4.03 2.69
CA GLY A 232 9.60 2.62 2.51
C GLY A 232 11.06 2.34 2.14
N ASN A 233 11.84 3.38 1.80
CA ASN A 233 13.28 3.26 1.55
C ASN A 233 14.13 3.34 2.83
N THR A 234 13.55 3.80 3.93
CA THR A 234 14.24 3.85 5.23
C THR A 234 14.46 2.43 5.74
N PRO A 235 15.70 2.08 6.12
CA PRO A 235 15.97 0.77 6.71
C PRO A 235 15.12 0.50 7.95
N ASN A 236 14.56 -0.71 8.04
CA ASN A 236 13.76 -1.16 9.19
C ASN A 236 12.57 -0.28 9.54
N ILE A 237 11.99 0.41 8.54
CA ILE A 237 10.95 1.41 8.77
C ILE A 237 9.76 0.87 9.58
N LEU A 238 9.25 -0.34 9.27
CA LEU A 238 8.12 -0.93 9.98
C LEU A 238 8.45 -1.29 11.43
N ILE A 239 9.69 -1.72 11.67
CA ILE A 239 10.19 -2.02 13.02
C ILE A 239 10.34 -0.72 13.80
N ASN A 240 11.02 0.27 13.21
CA ASN A 240 11.26 1.57 13.85
C ASN A 240 9.97 2.31 14.19
N LEU A 241 8.95 2.25 13.33
CA LEU A 241 7.62 2.82 13.60
C LEU A 241 6.94 2.19 14.82
N LYS A 242 7.30 0.97 15.21
CA LYS A 242 6.75 0.28 16.37
C LYS A 242 7.61 0.44 17.62
N GLU A 243 8.93 0.31 17.48
CA GLU A 243 9.86 0.34 18.62
C GLU A 243 10.34 1.77 18.98
N HIS A 244 10.52 2.62 17.96
CA HIS A 244 11.09 3.96 18.10
C HIS A 244 10.27 5.04 17.35
N PRO A 245 8.94 5.13 17.56
CA PRO A 245 8.08 6.01 16.76
C PRO A 245 8.48 7.49 16.85
N MET A 246 8.97 7.93 18.01
CA MET A 246 9.37 9.34 18.24
C MET A 246 10.66 9.74 17.52
N GLU A 247 11.49 8.75 17.14
CA GLU A 247 12.77 8.97 16.45
C GLU A 247 12.64 8.71 14.93
N THR A 248 11.53 8.13 14.51
CA THR A 248 11.30 7.72 13.11
C THR A 248 10.52 8.80 12.39
N LEU A 249 11.06 9.30 11.28
CA LEU A 249 10.37 10.29 10.46
C LEU A 249 9.13 9.66 9.82
N HIS A 250 7.97 10.26 10.08
CA HIS A 250 6.69 9.86 9.50
C HIS A 250 5.63 10.94 9.74
N THR A 251 4.48 10.79 9.11
CA THR A 251 3.26 11.53 9.45
C THR A 251 2.22 10.56 9.99
N GLU A 252 1.73 10.81 11.20
CA GLU A 252 0.60 10.07 11.77
C GLU A 252 -0.72 10.83 11.56
N PHE A 253 -1.69 10.20 10.93
CA PHE A 253 -3.07 10.64 10.94
C PHE A 253 -3.77 10.01 12.14
N VAL A 254 -4.11 10.86 13.09
CA VAL A 254 -4.71 10.45 14.37
C VAL A 254 -6.14 9.99 14.13
N ALA A 255 -6.43 8.77 14.53
CA ALA A 255 -7.75 8.18 14.37
C ALA A 255 -8.83 8.98 15.13
N ARG A 256 -10.01 9.09 14.53
CA ARG A 256 -11.20 9.59 15.25
C ARG A 256 -11.49 8.67 16.43
N PRO A 257 -11.72 9.21 17.62
CA PRO A 257 -12.10 8.40 18.79
C PRO A 257 -13.35 7.56 18.50
N LYS A 258 -13.30 6.28 18.80
CA LYS A 258 -14.49 5.42 18.77
C LYS A 258 -15.46 5.94 19.84
N LYS A 259 -16.70 6.21 19.47
CA LYS A 259 -17.76 6.59 20.41
C LYS A 259 -18.14 5.44 21.32
#